data_fed7fbd9479408a8b5e5ef7a1d77e574
#
_entry.id   fed7fbd9479408a8b5e5ef7a1d77e574
#
_cell.length_a   1.000
_cell.length_b   1.000
_cell.length_c   1.000
_cell.angle_alpha   90.00
_cell.angle_beta   90.00
_cell.angle_gamma   90.00
#
_symmetry.space_group_name_H-M   'P 1'
#
loop_
_entity.id
_entity.type
_entity.pdbx_description
1 polymer ?
#
loop_
_entity_poly.entity_id
_entity_poly.type
_entity_poly.pdbx_seq_one_letter_code
_entity_poly.pdbx_strand_id
1 'polypeptide(L)'
;MATVGIDLGTYFSSVAAVTTTDGKAEVIMNKDGTKATHSVVSFPSEKETLVGNIAFESCFLYPNETIKETKRLIGREKTAITVRGTSYSPQEISALILRSLCSDVERELDEPVDQAVITVPAAFDSTQRAATLEAAKLAGIDKVLGLAEEPLAALVANGNLSSYVGKTVAVVDVGGGTADGCTVKVEKDENGKIVLNCICIVGDTHLGGVDFDRALYEYILKKDFAGVSLNAEEKVELEAKVEIAKRKLSEKLEVEFKVMVGGQRQKIHLTRKEFEEAVAEPLERVQKFLDEMKAYKIPDRVILCGGTTRIPKIEAMIRETFQGIPVGGENRELAVAEGAAILAQMYANGADQAVFEKTDMDADKGAGNTGDDQTEDGQTDKGENGSGENGSDQDSTQMDLIPVKLNMVCSRSYGIGAFVHADKIMVCNVIFRNEAVPTVRETHSFVTSKDGMSECDFPIYESTRNERYVELSEAEKIGMCTLKIKGNLPKGTPLFVRVEAGIDGVLHFTGREESGNTEITAEFKTKTLLTEEELETAKQVVDDVYAKVV
;
A
#
# COMPACT_ATOMS: atom_id res chain seq x y z
N MET A 1 5.47 24.33 6.42
CA MET A 1 5.83 22.96 6.02
C MET A 1 4.56 22.19 5.75
N ALA A 2 4.44 21.58 4.57
CA ALA A 2 3.21 20.97 4.09
C ALA A 2 3.04 19.54 4.61
N THR A 3 1.80 19.20 4.99
CA THR A 3 1.36 17.82 5.30
C THR A 3 0.54 17.31 4.12
N VAL A 4 0.96 16.18 3.53
CA VAL A 4 0.40 15.70 2.27
C VAL A 4 -0.05 14.24 2.33
N GLY A 5 -0.99 13.90 1.45
CA GLY A 5 -1.32 12.53 1.11
C GLY A 5 -0.81 12.19 -0.28
N ILE A 6 -0.14 11.05 -0.42
CA ILE A 6 0.45 10.62 -1.68
C ILE A 6 -0.15 9.27 -2.09
N ASP A 7 -0.76 9.24 -3.25
CA ASP A 7 -1.08 8.02 -3.97
C ASP A 7 0.11 7.65 -4.87
N LEU A 8 0.91 6.68 -4.44
CA LEU A 8 1.99 6.13 -5.25
C LEU A 8 1.46 4.97 -6.09
N GLY A 9 0.88 5.24 -7.25
CA GLY A 9 0.24 4.24 -8.10
C GLY A 9 1.19 3.53 -9.07
N THR A 10 0.75 2.42 -9.66
CA THR A 10 1.53 1.67 -10.66
C THR A 10 1.67 2.42 -11.98
N TYR A 11 0.60 3.09 -12.42
CA TYR A 11 0.54 3.79 -13.71
C TYR A 11 0.55 5.31 -13.54
N PHE A 12 -0.26 5.82 -12.60
CA PHE A 12 -0.31 7.20 -12.19
C PHE A 12 -0.06 7.33 -10.70
N SER A 13 0.59 8.42 -10.32
CA SER A 13 0.73 8.86 -8.93
C SER A 13 0.15 10.26 -8.80
N SER A 14 -0.35 10.59 -7.61
CA SER A 14 -0.94 11.89 -7.30
C SER A 14 -0.60 12.30 -5.88
N VAL A 15 -0.53 13.60 -5.64
CA VAL A 15 -0.34 14.16 -4.30
C VAL A 15 -1.46 15.16 -4.00
N ALA A 16 -1.96 15.15 -2.78
CA ALA A 16 -3.01 16.04 -2.32
C ALA A 16 -2.66 16.65 -0.97
N ALA A 17 -3.24 17.80 -0.67
CA ALA A 17 -3.13 18.47 0.61
C ALA A 17 -4.49 19.03 1.04
N VAL A 18 -4.68 19.21 2.35
CA VAL A 18 -5.83 19.95 2.89
C VAL A 18 -5.43 21.42 2.96
N THR A 19 -5.84 22.18 1.95
CA THR A 19 -5.47 23.60 1.79
C THR A 19 -6.58 24.56 2.20
N THR A 20 -7.78 24.06 2.40
CA THR A 20 -8.98 24.86 2.68
C THR A 20 -9.45 24.68 4.12
N THR A 21 -10.08 25.72 4.66
CA THR A 21 -10.60 25.74 6.04
C THR A 21 -11.80 24.80 6.26
N ASP A 22 -12.44 24.34 5.18
CA ASP A 22 -13.55 23.38 5.23
C ASP A 22 -13.09 21.91 5.32
N GLY A 23 -11.77 21.68 5.45
CA GLY A 23 -11.19 20.35 5.61
C GLY A 23 -11.19 19.48 4.36
N LYS A 24 -11.47 20.05 3.19
CA LYS A 24 -11.39 19.31 1.94
C LYS A 24 -9.96 19.19 1.46
N ALA A 25 -9.63 17.99 1.01
CA ALA A 25 -8.36 17.76 0.33
C ALA A 25 -8.47 18.13 -1.15
N GLU A 26 -7.44 18.74 -1.67
CA GLU A 26 -7.30 19.07 -3.08
C GLU A 26 -6.03 18.41 -3.65
N VAL A 27 -6.19 17.79 -4.82
CA VAL A 27 -5.04 17.22 -5.53
C VAL A 27 -4.24 18.35 -6.17
N ILE A 28 -2.96 18.39 -5.83
CA ILE A 28 -1.99 19.37 -6.34
C ILE A 28 -1.70 19.11 -7.82
N MET A 29 -1.67 20.16 -8.61
CA MET A 29 -1.31 20.06 -10.02
C MET A 29 0.19 19.88 -10.18
N ASN A 30 0.59 18.96 -11.04
CA ASN A 30 1.98 18.81 -11.42
C ASN A 30 2.45 19.95 -12.35
N LYS A 31 3.74 19.96 -12.68
CA LYS A 31 4.35 20.98 -13.55
C LYS A 31 3.70 21.07 -14.94
N ASP A 32 3.00 20.01 -15.39
CA ASP A 32 2.32 19.97 -16.70
C ASP A 32 0.86 20.43 -16.60
N GLY A 33 0.39 20.88 -15.42
CA GLY A 33 -0.98 21.35 -15.17
C GLY A 33 -2.00 20.21 -15.11
N THR A 34 -1.57 18.99 -14.80
CA THR A 34 -2.45 17.82 -14.61
C THR A 34 -2.44 17.36 -13.16
N LYS A 35 -3.51 16.68 -12.73
CA LYS A 35 -3.68 16.15 -11.35
C LYS A 35 -3.07 14.76 -11.16
N ALA A 36 -2.63 14.13 -12.23
CA ALA A 36 -2.03 12.81 -12.21
C ALA A 36 -0.70 12.84 -12.96
N THR A 37 0.32 12.25 -12.35
CA THR A 37 1.69 12.15 -12.88
C THR A 37 1.95 10.69 -13.23
N HIS A 38 2.42 10.41 -14.44
CA HIS A 38 2.79 9.04 -14.80
C HIS A 38 3.91 8.51 -13.89
N SER A 39 3.77 7.30 -13.39
CA SER A 39 4.77 6.62 -12.55
C SER A 39 5.89 6.05 -13.43
N VAL A 40 6.60 6.93 -14.11
CA VAL A 40 7.60 6.63 -15.14
C VAL A 40 8.85 7.45 -14.93
N VAL A 41 10.02 6.81 -15.11
CA VAL A 41 11.34 7.45 -15.11
C VAL A 41 12.07 7.05 -16.38
N SER A 42 12.70 8.01 -17.07
CA SER A 42 13.50 7.77 -18.27
C SER A 42 14.88 8.38 -18.14
N PHE A 43 15.89 7.72 -18.70
CA PHE A 43 17.30 8.11 -18.67
C PHE A 43 17.82 8.31 -20.11
N PRO A 44 17.41 9.38 -20.82
CA PRO A 44 17.82 9.62 -22.21
C PRO A 44 19.34 9.69 -22.40
N SER A 45 20.05 10.20 -21.40
CA SER A 45 21.51 10.29 -21.37
C SER A 45 22.06 10.15 -19.94
N GLU A 46 23.38 10.08 -19.79
CA GLU A 46 24.03 10.08 -18.46
C GLU A 46 23.84 11.41 -17.69
N LYS A 47 23.44 12.47 -18.38
CA LYS A 47 23.31 13.83 -17.83
C LYS A 47 21.87 14.29 -17.68
N GLU A 48 20.92 13.47 -18.07
CA GLU A 48 19.51 13.84 -18.13
C GLU A 48 18.65 12.72 -17.60
N THR A 49 17.75 13.07 -16.70
CA THR A 49 16.72 12.20 -16.14
C THR A 49 15.37 12.88 -16.34
N LEU A 50 14.39 12.12 -16.78
CA LEU A 50 13.01 12.57 -16.93
C LEU A 50 12.13 11.80 -15.96
N VAL A 51 11.20 12.48 -15.32
CA VAL A 51 10.24 11.87 -14.38
C VAL A 51 8.84 12.36 -14.71
N GLY A 52 7.87 11.45 -14.64
CA GLY A 52 6.47 11.80 -14.83
C GLY A 52 6.02 11.80 -16.29
N ASN A 53 5.19 12.77 -16.65
CA ASN A 53 4.55 12.82 -17.97
C ASN A 53 5.57 12.96 -19.10
N ILE A 54 6.57 13.78 -18.91
CA ILE A 54 7.65 13.93 -19.91
C ILE A 54 8.44 12.63 -20.12
N ALA A 55 8.66 11.85 -19.05
CA ALA A 55 9.29 10.53 -19.14
C ALA A 55 8.41 9.55 -19.91
N PHE A 56 7.09 9.60 -19.69
CA PHE A 56 6.14 8.78 -20.43
C PHE A 56 6.12 9.13 -21.92
N GLU A 57 6.09 10.41 -22.26
CA GLU A 57 6.15 10.85 -23.67
C GLU A 57 7.48 10.47 -24.35
N SER A 58 8.57 10.49 -23.58
CA SER A 58 9.91 10.15 -24.10
C SER A 58 10.10 8.66 -24.38
N CYS A 59 9.21 7.78 -23.92
CA CYS A 59 9.33 6.32 -24.09
C CYS A 59 9.35 5.88 -25.58
N PHE A 60 8.79 6.70 -26.47
CA PHE A 60 8.87 6.47 -27.92
C PHE A 60 10.30 6.64 -28.48
N LEU A 61 11.07 7.55 -27.89
CA LEU A 61 12.44 7.84 -28.30
C LEU A 61 13.46 6.97 -27.55
N TYR A 62 13.15 6.62 -26.32
CA TYR A 62 14.05 5.93 -25.38
C TYR A 62 13.37 4.70 -24.74
N PRO A 63 12.89 3.73 -25.56
CA PRO A 63 12.12 2.60 -25.05
C PRO A 63 12.89 1.70 -24.08
N ASN A 64 14.20 1.56 -24.25
CA ASN A 64 15.07 0.72 -23.43
C ASN A 64 15.61 1.45 -22.19
N GLU A 65 15.48 2.76 -22.16
CA GLU A 65 15.94 3.64 -21.09
C GLU A 65 14.79 4.14 -20.21
N THR A 66 13.57 3.71 -20.49
CA THR A 66 12.37 4.13 -19.77
C THR A 66 11.84 3.00 -18.89
N ILE A 67 11.67 3.31 -17.60
CA ILE A 67 11.20 2.39 -16.56
C ILE A 67 9.75 2.72 -16.23
N LYS A 68 8.89 1.71 -16.30
CA LYS A 68 7.47 1.75 -15.99
C LYS A 68 7.12 0.67 -14.96
N GLU A 69 5.95 0.77 -14.33
CA GLU A 69 5.35 -0.25 -13.46
C GLU A 69 6.22 -0.67 -12.26
N THR A 70 7.09 0.21 -11.77
CA THR A 70 8.06 -0.09 -10.70
C THR A 70 7.39 -0.56 -9.41
N LYS A 71 6.16 -0.09 -9.11
CA LYS A 71 5.40 -0.49 -7.93
C LYS A 71 5.15 -2.01 -7.87
N ARG A 72 5.08 -2.70 -9.02
CA ARG A 72 4.94 -4.17 -9.09
C ARG A 72 6.20 -4.92 -8.70
N LEU A 73 7.34 -4.24 -8.71
CA LEU A 73 8.65 -4.81 -8.39
C LEU A 73 9.10 -4.48 -6.96
N ILE A 74 8.45 -3.49 -6.32
CA ILE A 74 8.84 -3.01 -4.99
C ILE A 74 8.71 -4.13 -3.95
N GLY A 75 9.72 -4.27 -3.09
CA GLY A 75 9.74 -5.32 -2.08
C GLY A 75 9.97 -6.75 -2.61
N ARG A 76 10.21 -6.92 -3.90
CA ARG A 76 10.62 -8.21 -4.47
C ARG A 76 12.14 -8.37 -4.39
N GLU A 77 12.63 -9.62 -4.28
CA GLU A 77 14.05 -9.90 -4.12
C GLU A 77 14.90 -9.08 -5.09
N LYS A 78 15.91 -8.37 -4.57
CA LYS A 78 16.96 -7.57 -5.23
C LYS A 78 16.81 -7.45 -6.76
N THR A 79 15.63 -7.03 -7.20
CA THR A 79 15.35 -6.81 -8.63
C THR A 79 16.11 -5.56 -9.05
N ALA A 80 17.29 -5.75 -9.64
CA ALA A 80 18.03 -4.64 -10.23
C ALA A 80 17.43 -4.30 -11.60
N ILE A 81 16.98 -3.07 -11.74
CA ILE A 81 16.54 -2.52 -13.03
C ILE A 81 17.79 -1.89 -13.67
N THR A 82 18.31 -2.49 -14.73
CA THR A 82 19.54 -2.01 -15.36
C THR A 82 19.24 -1.13 -16.57
N VAL A 83 19.71 0.11 -16.53
CA VAL A 83 19.61 1.08 -17.61
C VAL A 83 20.98 1.67 -17.87
N ARG A 84 21.44 1.68 -19.14
CA ARG A 84 22.76 2.19 -19.55
C ARG A 84 23.94 1.63 -18.72
N GLY A 85 23.81 0.38 -18.25
CA GLY A 85 24.84 -0.26 -17.43
C GLY A 85 24.82 0.12 -15.94
N THR A 86 23.93 1.01 -15.52
CA THR A 86 23.67 1.33 -14.10
C THR A 86 22.46 0.56 -13.62
N SER A 87 22.57 -0.04 -12.44
CA SER A 87 21.49 -0.80 -11.82
C SER A 87 20.83 0.04 -10.73
N TYR A 88 19.50 0.06 -10.73
CA TYR A 88 18.66 0.74 -9.77
C TYR A 88 17.75 -0.26 -9.07
N SER A 89 17.48 -0.05 -7.80
CA SER A 89 16.42 -0.77 -7.09
C SER A 89 15.04 -0.17 -7.42
N PRO A 90 13.95 -0.94 -7.29
CA PRO A 90 12.60 -0.39 -7.39
C PRO A 90 12.33 0.75 -6.40
N GLN A 91 12.96 0.71 -5.21
CA GLN A 91 12.86 1.76 -4.21
C GLN A 91 13.46 3.09 -4.69
N GLU A 92 14.65 3.05 -5.32
CA GLU A 92 15.30 4.24 -5.88
C GLU A 92 14.46 4.87 -7.00
N ILE A 93 13.90 4.06 -7.90
CA ILE A 93 13.01 4.56 -8.96
C ILE A 93 11.71 5.14 -8.37
N SER A 94 11.12 4.48 -7.38
CA SER A 94 9.92 4.99 -6.68
C SER A 94 10.22 6.29 -5.93
N ALA A 95 11.43 6.42 -5.36
CA ALA A 95 11.87 7.64 -4.69
C ALA A 95 11.96 8.84 -5.64
N LEU A 96 12.41 8.64 -6.88
CA LEU A 96 12.43 9.70 -7.90
C LEU A 96 11.02 10.20 -8.22
N ILE A 97 10.03 9.30 -8.28
CA ILE A 97 8.63 9.65 -8.51
C ILE A 97 8.08 10.43 -7.30
N LEU A 98 8.29 9.93 -6.07
CA LEU A 98 7.88 10.61 -4.84
C LEU A 98 8.49 12.01 -4.73
N ARG A 99 9.76 12.16 -5.03
CA ARG A 99 10.46 13.44 -4.99
C ARG A 99 9.91 14.44 -6.01
N SER A 100 9.54 13.95 -7.20
CA SER A 100 8.87 14.78 -8.21
C SER A 100 7.51 15.29 -7.70
N LEU A 101 6.72 14.45 -7.03
CA LEU A 101 5.45 14.86 -6.43
C LEU A 101 5.65 15.87 -5.29
N CYS A 102 6.67 15.69 -4.44
CA CYS A 102 7.02 16.66 -3.40
C CYS A 102 7.42 18.01 -4.02
N SER A 103 8.20 18.01 -5.10
CA SER A 103 8.58 19.22 -5.82
C SER A 103 7.38 19.95 -6.44
N ASP A 104 6.34 19.21 -6.88
CA ASP A 104 5.09 19.81 -7.33
C ASP A 104 4.35 20.52 -6.19
N VAL A 105 4.35 19.94 -4.98
CA VAL A 105 3.79 20.56 -3.77
C VAL A 105 4.56 21.83 -3.40
N GLU A 106 5.90 21.76 -3.36
CA GLU A 106 6.76 22.91 -3.05
C GLU A 106 6.51 24.07 -4.01
N ARG A 107 6.36 23.79 -5.30
CA ARG A 107 6.06 24.79 -6.32
C ARG A 107 4.67 25.42 -6.12
N GLU A 108 3.66 24.63 -5.79
CA GLU A 108 2.26 25.07 -5.74
C GLU A 108 1.94 25.79 -4.41
N LEU A 109 2.50 25.30 -3.30
CA LEU A 109 2.20 25.81 -1.96
C LEU A 109 3.29 26.73 -1.40
N ASP A 110 4.44 26.87 -2.07
CA ASP A 110 5.65 27.59 -1.60
C ASP A 110 6.13 27.07 -0.22
N GLU A 111 5.91 25.77 0.04
CA GLU A 111 6.28 25.11 1.29
C GLU A 111 6.87 23.72 1.03
N PRO A 112 8.01 23.36 1.68
CA PRO A 112 8.55 22.01 1.59
C PRO A 112 7.62 20.99 2.25
N VAL A 113 7.62 19.77 1.71
CA VAL A 113 6.90 18.64 2.30
C VAL A 113 7.62 18.17 3.56
N ASP A 114 6.95 18.20 4.70
CA ASP A 114 7.47 17.76 6.00
C ASP A 114 6.97 16.37 6.38
N GLN A 115 5.69 16.14 6.16
CA GLN A 115 4.99 14.94 6.62
C GLN A 115 4.08 14.39 5.52
N ALA A 116 4.01 13.06 5.43
CA ALA A 116 3.15 12.42 4.45
C ALA A 116 2.46 11.17 5.00
N VAL A 117 1.25 10.91 4.52
CA VAL A 117 0.66 9.57 4.43
C VAL A 117 0.82 9.09 2.99
N ILE A 118 1.35 7.88 2.81
CA ILE A 118 1.54 7.27 1.49
C ILE A 118 0.62 6.08 1.39
N THR A 119 -0.08 5.93 0.26
CA THR A 119 -0.98 4.80 0.08
C THR A 119 -0.27 3.58 -0.49
N VAL A 120 -0.77 2.43 -0.10
CA VAL A 120 -0.34 1.12 -0.57
C VAL A 120 -1.55 0.28 -0.94
N PRO A 121 -1.43 -0.65 -1.90
CA PRO A 121 -2.45 -1.65 -2.12
C PRO A 121 -2.76 -2.42 -0.84
N ALA A 122 -4.03 -2.68 -0.61
CA ALA A 122 -4.47 -3.35 0.61
C ALA A 122 -3.88 -4.77 0.74
N ALA A 123 -3.58 -5.42 -0.38
CA ALA A 123 -2.95 -6.73 -0.44
C ALA A 123 -1.41 -6.73 -0.35
N PHE A 124 -0.76 -5.56 -0.18
CA PHE A 124 0.69 -5.52 0.00
C PHE A 124 1.13 -6.30 1.23
N ASP A 125 2.17 -7.10 1.04
CA ASP A 125 2.85 -7.82 2.10
C ASP A 125 3.75 -6.90 2.95
N SER A 126 4.27 -7.45 4.04
CA SER A 126 5.13 -6.71 4.97
C SER A 126 6.39 -6.14 4.30
N THR A 127 6.96 -6.88 3.35
CA THR A 127 8.16 -6.49 2.62
C THR A 127 7.89 -5.34 1.67
N GLN A 128 6.78 -5.39 0.93
CA GLN A 128 6.37 -4.31 0.02
C GLN A 128 6.04 -3.01 0.77
N ARG A 129 5.39 -3.11 1.95
CA ARG A 129 5.14 -1.97 2.83
C ARG A 129 6.43 -1.34 3.32
N ALA A 130 7.36 -2.14 3.83
CA ALA A 130 8.66 -1.67 4.30
C ALA A 130 9.48 -1.04 3.17
N ALA A 131 9.50 -1.63 1.97
CA ALA A 131 10.17 -1.06 0.81
C ALA A 131 9.53 0.25 0.32
N THR A 132 8.22 0.44 0.52
CA THR A 132 7.56 1.72 0.27
C THR A 132 8.03 2.80 1.25
N LEU A 133 8.21 2.46 2.52
CA LEU A 133 8.78 3.37 3.52
C LEU A 133 10.25 3.73 3.20
N GLU A 134 11.04 2.77 2.71
CA GLU A 134 12.41 3.04 2.23
C GLU A 134 12.40 4.03 1.06
N ALA A 135 11.53 3.83 0.07
CA ALA A 135 11.40 4.75 -1.06
C ALA A 135 11.06 6.18 -0.60
N ALA A 136 10.21 6.32 0.42
CA ALA A 136 9.89 7.62 1.01
C ALA A 136 11.11 8.28 1.66
N LYS A 137 11.91 7.52 2.43
CA LYS A 137 13.17 8.02 3.04
C LYS A 137 14.17 8.44 1.97
N LEU A 138 14.33 7.64 0.91
CA LEU A 138 15.19 7.97 -0.23
C LEU A 138 14.73 9.22 -0.97
N ALA A 139 13.41 9.48 -1.00
CA ALA A 139 12.84 10.69 -1.57
C ALA A 139 13.06 11.95 -0.71
N GLY A 140 13.52 11.81 0.52
CA GLY A 140 13.72 12.92 1.46
C GLY A 140 12.45 13.28 2.24
N ILE A 141 11.45 12.40 2.31
CA ILE A 141 10.29 12.57 3.19
C ILE A 141 10.70 12.14 4.60
N ASP A 142 11.02 13.09 5.45
CA ASP A 142 11.61 12.84 6.77
C ASP A 142 10.60 12.18 7.73
N LYS A 143 9.31 12.49 7.59
CA LYS A 143 8.28 11.97 8.47
C LYS A 143 7.12 11.34 7.69
N VAL A 144 7.14 10.02 7.56
CA VAL A 144 5.97 9.28 7.10
C VAL A 144 5.04 9.05 8.30
N LEU A 145 3.87 9.70 8.28
CA LEU A 145 2.85 9.59 9.33
C LEU A 145 2.19 8.21 9.36
N GLY A 146 2.18 7.51 8.24
CA GLY A 146 1.65 6.16 8.12
C GLY A 146 1.52 5.71 6.67
N LEU A 147 1.32 4.41 6.49
CA LEU A 147 0.83 3.84 5.24
C LEU A 147 -0.67 3.63 5.35
N ALA A 148 -1.42 4.04 4.33
CA ALA A 148 -2.86 3.84 4.26
C ALA A 148 -3.22 2.91 3.10
N GLU A 149 -4.13 1.98 3.32
CA GLU A 149 -4.67 1.14 2.25
C GLU A 149 -5.47 1.99 1.25
N GLU A 150 -5.18 1.82 -0.06
CA GLU A 150 -5.84 2.56 -1.14
C GLU A 150 -7.37 2.57 -1.03
N PRO A 151 -8.06 1.43 -0.84
CA PRO A 151 -9.52 1.44 -0.75
C PRO A 151 -10.04 2.14 0.52
N LEU A 152 -9.25 2.15 1.62
CA LEU A 152 -9.62 2.85 2.83
C LEU A 152 -9.48 4.37 2.67
N ALA A 153 -8.40 4.82 2.06
CA ALA A 153 -8.22 6.23 1.72
C ALA A 153 -9.35 6.71 0.80
N ALA A 154 -9.71 5.92 -0.23
CA ALA A 154 -10.84 6.23 -1.11
C ALA A 154 -12.19 6.32 -0.35
N LEU A 155 -12.41 5.49 0.67
CA LEU A 155 -13.60 5.60 1.53
C LEU A 155 -13.62 6.91 2.30
N VAL A 156 -12.49 7.32 2.86
CA VAL A 156 -12.37 8.59 3.61
C VAL A 156 -12.63 9.80 2.70
N ALA A 157 -12.11 9.80 1.48
CA ALA A 157 -12.32 10.87 0.49
C ALA A 157 -13.77 11.00 0.04
N ASN A 158 -14.50 9.90 -0.09
CA ASN A 158 -15.92 9.92 -0.48
C ASN A 158 -16.84 10.57 0.58
N GLY A 159 -16.28 11.15 1.60
CA GLY A 159 -16.62 12.38 2.35
C GLY A 159 -17.85 12.35 3.22
N ASN A 160 -18.79 11.44 3.08
CA ASN A 160 -19.99 11.46 3.93
C ASN A 160 -20.01 10.23 4.88
N LEU A 161 -18.91 10.01 5.59
CA LEU A 161 -18.80 8.92 6.55
C LEU A 161 -19.93 8.92 7.58
N SER A 162 -20.41 10.11 7.96
CA SER A 162 -21.57 10.25 8.88
C SER A 162 -22.83 9.61 8.31
N SER A 163 -23.05 9.62 6.98
CA SER A 163 -24.19 8.98 6.33
C SER A 163 -24.09 7.46 6.26
N TYR A 164 -22.92 6.94 6.52
CA TYR A 164 -22.64 5.49 6.53
C TYR A 164 -22.64 4.89 7.94
N VAL A 165 -22.81 5.70 8.99
CA VAL A 165 -22.90 5.20 10.36
C VAL A 165 -23.99 4.12 10.50
N GLY A 166 -23.63 2.99 11.06
CA GLY A 166 -24.47 1.80 11.16
C GLY A 166 -24.50 0.91 9.91
N LYS A 167 -23.85 1.31 8.81
CA LYS A 167 -23.79 0.56 7.54
C LYS A 167 -22.45 -0.14 7.35
N THR A 168 -22.48 -1.16 6.51
CA THR A 168 -21.29 -1.84 5.98
C THR A 168 -21.05 -1.33 4.55
N VAL A 169 -19.87 -0.79 4.29
CA VAL A 169 -19.49 -0.23 2.99
C VAL A 169 -18.35 -1.06 2.41
N ALA A 170 -18.49 -1.50 1.18
CA ALA A 170 -17.40 -2.09 0.42
C ALA A 170 -16.79 -1.05 -0.52
N VAL A 171 -15.48 -1.04 -0.64
CA VAL A 171 -14.75 -0.29 -1.66
C VAL A 171 -14.15 -1.29 -2.62
N VAL A 172 -14.37 -1.10 -3.90
CA VAL A 172 -13.80 -1.87 -5.01
C VAL A 172 -12.91 -0.92 -5.78
N ASP A 173 -11.62 -1.10 -5.64
CA ASP A 173 -10.59 -0.37 -6.38
C ASP A 173 -9.97 -1.29 -7.43
N VAL A 174 -10.09 -0.92 -8.70
CA VAL A 174 -9.34 -1.56 -9.78
C VAL A 174 -8.53 -0.47 -10.47
N GLY A 175 -7.27 -0.39 -10.05
CA GLY A 175 -6.33 0.65 -10.48
C GLY A 175 -5.59 0.32 -11.77
N GLY A 176 -4.43 0.95 -11.96
CA GLY A 176 -3.57 0.71 -13.11
C GLY A 176 -2.87 -0.65 -13.07
N GLY A 177 -2.49 -1.11 -11.87
CA GLY A 177 -1.68 -2.32 -11.70
C GLY A 177 -2.18 -3.31 -10.66
N THR A 178 -3.09 -2.91 -9.79
CA THR A 178 -3.65 -3.72 -8.71
C THR A 178 -5.16 -3.68 -8.71
N ALA A 179 -5.79 -4.71 -8.15
CA ALA A 179 -7.19 -4.72 -7.76
C ALA A 179 -7.24 -4.94 -6.26
N ASP A 180 -7.84 -4.00 -5.54
CA ASP A 180 -7.89 -3.97 -4.10
C ASP A 180 -9.31 -3.69 -3.61
N GLY A 181 -9.70 -4.32 -2.52
CA GLY A 181 -10.99 -4.09 -1.92
C GLY A 181 -10.98 -4.26 -0.43
N CYS A 182 -11.79 -3.46 0.22
CA CYS A 182 -12.06 -3.65 1.64
C CYS A 182 -13.57 -3.59 1.90
N THR A 183 -13.99 -4.24 2.97
CA THR A 183 -15.34 -4.11 3.50
C THR A 183 -15.23 -3.58 4.92
N VAL A 184 -15.89 -2.48 5.20
CA VAL A 184 -15.75 -1.71 6.43
C VAL A 184 -17.12 -1.51 7.06
N LYS A 185 -17.24 -1.77 8.36
CA LYS A 185 -18.38 -1.35 9.17
C LYS A 185 -18.10 0.04 9.73
N VAL A 186 -18.99 0.99 9.45
CA VAL A 186 -18.89 2.36 9.94
C VAL A 186 -19.72 2.50 11.19
N GLU A 187 -19.10 2.87 12.31
CA GLU A 187 -19.74 3.00 13.61
C GLU A 187 -19.36 4.33 14.28
N LYS A 188 -19.93 4.61 15.43
CA LYS A 188 -19.50 5.67 16.33
C LYS A 188 -19.09 5.07 17.67
N ASP A 189 -18.02 5.59 18.24
CA ASP A 189 -17.66 5.28 19.62
C ASP A 189 -18.55 6.05 20.62
N GLU A 190 -18.30 5.83 21.91
CA GLU A 190 -19.02 6.47 23.01
C GLU A 190 -18.88 8.01 23.03
N ASN A 191 -17.83 8.55 22.39
CA ASN A 191 -17.56 9.98 22.26
C ASN A 191 -18.14 10.57 20.98
N GLY A 192 -18.82 9.76 20.15
CA GLY A 192 -19.39 10.17 18.88
C GLY A 192 -18.38 10.23 17.71
N LYS A 193 -17.12 9.81 17.93
CA LYS A 193 -16.08 9.72 16.92
C LYS A 193 -16.41 8.58 15.95
N ILE A 194 -16.22 8.80 14.65
CA ILE A 194 -16.43 7.76 13.64
C ILE A 194 -15.33 6.70 13.76
N VAL A 195 -15.74 5.44 13.78
CA VAL A 195 -14.87 4.27 13.80
C VAL A 195 -15.10 3.46 12.54
N LEU A 196 -14.04 3.24 11.78
CA LEU A 196 -14.01 2.38 10.61
C LEU A 196 -13.46 1.01 11.02
N ASN A 197 -14.35 0.04 11.18
CA ASN A 197 -13.98 -1.34 11.51
C ASN A 197 -13.82 -2.13 10.23
N CYS A 198 -12.59 -2.39 9.82
CA CYS A 198 -12.30 -3.24 8.67
C CYS A 198 -12.74 -4.68 8.98
N ILE A 199 -13.54 -5.26 8.08
CA ILE A 199 -14.04 -6.64 8.18
C ILE A 199 -13.15 -7.57 7.37
N CYS A 200 -12.79 -7.14 6.15
CA CYS A 200 -11.90 -7.90 5.29
C CYS A 200 -11.15 -7.00 4.31
N ILE A 201 -9.99 -7.48 3.92
CA ILE A 201 -9.16 -6.98 2.84
C ILE A 201 -8.98 -8.11 1.83
N VAL A 202 -9.23 -7.80 0.56
CA VAL A 202 -9.05 -8.70 -0.58
C VAL A 202 -8.26 -7.96 -1.64
N GLY A 203 -7.37 -8.62 -2.36
CA GLY A 203 -6.66 -7.96 -3.44
C GLY A 203 -5.83 -8.89 -4.31
N ASP A 204 -5.52 -8.39 -5.50
CA ASP A 204 -4.62 -9.02 -6.47
C ASP A 204 -3.61 -7.97 -6.93
N THR A 205 -2.35 -8.13 -6.52
CA THR A 205 -1.25 -7.18 -6.78
C THR A 205 -0.75 -7.20 -8.24
N HIS A 206 -1.35 -8.03 -9.08
CA HIS A 206 -0.99 -8.17 -10.51
C HIS A 206 -2.24 -8.10 -11.41
N LEU A 207 -3.31 -7.47 -10.97
CA LEU A 207 -4.54 -7.28 -11.73
C LEU A 207 -4.90 -5.79 -11.79
N GLY A 208 -4.78 -5.20 -12.95
CA GLY A 208 -5.13 -3.79 -13.17
C GLY A 208 -5.10 -3.42 -14.65
N GLY A 209 -5.26 -2.15 -14.95
CA GLY A 209 -5.37 -1.63 -16.32
C GLY A 209 -4.28 -2.11 -17.27
N VAL A 210 -3.04 -2.26 -16.79
CA VAL A 210 -1.92 -2.73 -17.61
C VAL A 210 -2.06 -4.21 -18.02
N ASP A 211 -2.78 -5.04 -17.26
CA ASP A 211 -3.05 -6.44 -17.64
C ASP A 211 -4.11 -6.50 -18.73
N PHE A 212 -5.10 -5.60 -18.69
CA PHE A 212 -6.07 -5.42 -19.77
C PHE A 212 -5.39 -4.90 -21.04
N ASP A 213 -4.44 -3.96 -20.91
CA ASP A 213 -3.65 -3.47 -22.04
C ASP A 213 -2.83 -4.60 -22.65
N ARG A 214 -2.14 -5.39 -21.83
CA ARG A 214 -1.33 -6.51 -22.29
C ARG A 214 -2.16 -7.57 -23.02
N ALA A 215 -3.31 -7.94 -22.45
CA ALA A 215 -4.22 -8.90 -23.09
C ALA A 215 -4.75 -8.40 -24.44
N LEU A 216 -5.12 -7.11 -24.52
CA LEU A 216 -5.54 -6.49 -25.78
C LEU A 216 -4.40 -6.38 -26.80
N TYR A 217 -3.19 -6.04 -26.35
CA TYR A 217 -1.98 -6.00 -27.17
C TYR A 217 -1.70 -7.36 -27.80
N GLU A 218 -1.72 -8.44 -27.02
CA GLU A 218 -1.50 -9.80 -27.49
C GLU A 218 -2.60 -10.27 -28.46
N TYR A 219 -3.85 -9.88 -28.18
CA TYR A 219 -4.96 -10.15 -29.07
C TYR A 219 -4.76 -9.51 -30.46
N ILE A 220 -4.36 -8.25 -30.49
CA ILE A 220 -4.09 -7.53 -31.75
C ILE A 220 -2.93 -8.17 -32.50
N LEU A 221 -1.83 -8.50 -31.80
CA LEU A 221 -0.70 -9.18 -32.45
C LEU A 221 -1.13 -10.51 -33.08
N LYS A 222 -1.92 -11.29 -32.41
CA LYS A 222 -2.41 -12.58 -32.90
C LYS A 222 -3.40 -12.44 -34.05
N LYS A 223 -4.31 -11.44 -33.97
CA LYS A 223 -5.36 -11.22 -34.96
C LYS A 223 -4.83 -10.58 -36.24
N ASP A 224 -4.07 -9.48 -36.12
CA ASP A 224 -3.75 -8.60 -37.23
C ASP A 224 -2.28 -8.73 -37.68
N PHE A 225 -1.38 -9.25 -36.82
CA PHE A 225 0.07 -9.25 -37.05
C PHE A 225 0.74 -10.60 -36.76
N ALA A 226 0.03 -11.71 -36.95
CA ALA A 226 0.58 -13.03 -36.71
C ALA A 226 1.89 -13.27 -37.49
N GLY A 227 2.98 -13.57 -36.77
CA GLY A 227 4.30 -13.84 -37.35
C GLY A 227 5.12 -12.58 -37.72
N VAL A 228 4.63 -11.38 -37.43
CA VAL A 228 5.38 -10.14 -37.60
C VAL A 228 6.22 -9.85 -36.38
N SER A 229 7.50 -9.56 -36.54
CA SER A 229 8.37 -9.10 -35.46
C SER A 229 8.39 -7.58 -35.42
N LEU A 230 7.97 -7.00 -34.29
CA LEU A 230 8.03 -5.56 -34.07
C LEU A 230 9.39 -5.15 -33.50
N ASN A 231 9.92 -4.03 -33.97
CA ASN A 231 11.05 -3.38 -33.31
C ASN A 231 10.62 -2.67 -32.01
N ALA A 232 11.57 -2.08 -31.27
CA ALA A 232 11.28 -1.46 -29.98
C ALA A 232 10.32 -0.26 -30.09
N GLU A 233 10.51 0.58 -31.10
CA GLU A 233 9.65 1.76 -31.34
C GLU A 233 8.22 1.36 -31.72
N GLU A 234 8.08 0.36 -32.62
CA GLU A 234 6.78 -0.17 -33.04
C GLU A 234 6.01 -0.80 -31.86
N LYS A 235 6.71 -1.48 -30.94
CA LYS A 235 6.11 -2.03 -29.72
C LYS A 235 5.55 -0.93 -28.84
N VAL A 236 6.34 0.09 -28.55
CA VAL A 236 5.92 1.22 -27.70
C VAL A 236 4.76 1.98 -28.36
N GLU A 237 4.81 2.20 -29.69
CA GLU A 237 3.68 2.85 -30.38
C GLU A 237 2.41 2.02 -30.25
N LEU A 238 2.49 0.70 -30.46
CA LEU A 238 1.33 -0.19 -30.34
C LEU A 238 0.80 -0.22 -28.90
N GLU A 239 1.65 -0.35 -27.87
CA GLU A 239 1.28 -0.30 -26.46
C GLU A 239 0.49 0.97 -26.12
N ALA A 240 1.01 2.14 -26.50
CA ALA A 240 0.34 3.41 -26.26
C ALA A 240 -1.01 3.53 -27.00
N LYS A 241 -1.09 3.02 -28.23
CA LYS A 241 -2.37 3.01 -28.98
C LYS A 241 -3.39 2.05 -28.39
N VAL A 242 -2.95 0.92 -27.86
CA VAL A 242 -3.77 -0.07 -27.16
C VAL A 242 -4.39 0.54 -25.91
N GLU A 243 -3.59 1.22 -25.07
CA GLU A 243 -4.07 1.90 -23.86
C GLU A 243 -5.14 2.95 -24.19
N ILE A 244 -4.87 3.80 -25.19
CA ILE A 244 -5.84 4.79 -25.68
C ILE A 244 -7.11 4.11 -26.22
N ALA A 245 -6.98 2.99 -26.94
CA ALA A 245 -8.10 2.23 -27.48
C ALA A 245 -8.95 1.63 -26.36
N LYS A 246 -8.34 1.03 -25.32
CA LYS A 246 -9.01 0.53 -24.12
C LYS A 246 -9.88 1.62 -23.46
N ARG A 247 -9.32 2.80 -23.20
CA ARG A 247 -10.06 3.93 -22.63
C ARG A 247 -11.23 4.33 -23.50
N LYS A 248 -11.01 4.50 -24.82
CA LYS A 248 -12.06 4.87 -25.77
C LYS A 248 -13.15 3.82 -25.87
N LEU A 249 -12.82 2.53 -25.77
CA LEU A 249 -13.80 1.44 -25.78
C LEU A 249 -14.65 1.38 -24.50
N SER A 250 -14.26 2.07 -23.43
CA SER A 250 -15.13 2.28 -22.26
C SER A 250 -16.28 3.25 -22.56
N GLU A 251 -16.11 4.17 -23.52
CA GLU A 251 -17.11 5.16 -23.90
C GLU A 251 -17.81 4.81 -25.23
N LYS A 252 -17.06 4.23 -26.19
CA LYS A 252 -17.51 3.93 -27.55
C LYS A 252 -17.64 2.43 -27.78
N LEU A 253 -18.45 2.04 -28.75
CA LEU A 253 -18.61 0.64 -29.14
C LEU A 253 -17.53 0.15 -30.09
N GLU A 254 -16.83 1.06 -30.77
CA GLU A 254 -15.76 0.76 -31.71
C GLU A 254 -14.75 1.89 -31.77
N VAL A 255 -13.52 1.56 -32.13
CA VAL A 255 -12.41 2.51 -32.32
C VAL A 255 -11.56 2.10 -33.51
N GLU A 256 -10.99 3.10 -34.17
CA GLU A 256 -10.00 2.91 -35.22
C GLU A 256 -8.73 3.71 -34.90
N PHE A 257 -7.58 3.13 -35.19
CA PHE A 257 -6.29 3.82 -35.08
C PHE A 257 -5.29 3.28 -36.10
N LYS A 258 -4.20 4.00 -36.26
CA LYS A 258 -3.09 3.61 -37.14
C LYS A 258 -1.83 3.40 -36.30
N VAL A 259 -1.04 2.40 -36.66
CA VAL A 259 0.23 2.04 -36.00
C VAL A 259 1.25 1.62 -37.07
N MET A 260 2.53 1.84 -36.78
CA MET A 260 3.63 1.31 -37.63
C MET A 260 3.87 -0.15 -37.25
N VAL A 261 3.89 -1.03 -38.25
CA VAL A 261 4.17 -2.46 -38.10
C VAL A 261 4.92 -2.96 -39.32
N GLY A 262 6.13 -3.51 -39.13
CA GLY A 262 6.97 -3.97 -40.23
C GLY A 262 7.37 -2.84 -41.20
N GLY A 263 7.53 -1.62 -40.67
CA GLY A 263 7.86 -0.42 -41.48
C GLY A 263 6.71 0.12 -42.32
N GLN A 264 5.48 -0.39 -42.14
CA GLN A 264 4.30 0.08 -42.85
C GLN A 264 3.21 0.56 -41.87
N ARG A 265 2.46 1.59 -42.30
CA ARG A 265 1.35 2.12 -41.49
C ARG A 265 0.11 1.25 -41.69
N GLN A 266 -0.27 0.51 -40.67
CA GLN A 266 -1.44 -0.36 -40.63
C GLN A 266 -2.61 0.31 -39.96
N LYS A 267 -3.85 0.01 -40.40
CA LYS A 267 -5.11 0.47 -39.78
C LYS A 267 -5.70 -0.67 -38.99
N ILE A 268 -5.96 -0.44 -37.71
CA ILE A 268 -6.59 -1.38 -36.80
C ILE A 268 -8.01 -0.88 -36.51
N HIS A 269 -8.96 -1.80 -36.55
CA HIS A 269 -10.34 -1.59 -36.10
C HIS A 269 -10.65 -2.57 -34.97
N LEU A 270 -11.20 -2.07 -33.87
CA LEU A 270 -11.59 -2.84 -32.69
C LEU A 270 -12.99 -2.46 -32.25
N THR A 271 -13.78 -3.46 -31.89
CA THR A 271 -15.07 -3.30 -31.22
C THR A 271 -14.94 -3.56 -29.73
N ARG A 272 -15.88 -3.02 -28.93
CA ARG A 272 -15.95 -3.32 -27.48
C ARG A 272 -16.09 -4.83 -27.24
N LYS A 273 -16.84 -5.54 -28.08
CA LYS A 273 -17.01 -6.99 -27.99
C LYS A 273 -15.69 -7.72 -28.14
N GLU A 274 -14.89 -7.37 -29.15
CA GLU A 274 -13.55 -7.95 -29.34
C GLU A 274 -12.61 -7.62 -28.17
N PHE A 275 -12.71 -6.40 -27.62
CA PHE A 275 -12.00 -6.04 -26.39
C PHE A 275 -12.39 -6.95 -25.21
N GLU A 276 -13.69 -7.12 -24.95
CA GLU A 276 -14.17 -7.97 -23.85
C GLU A 276 -13.76 -9.44 -24.05
N GLU A 277 -13.71 -9.93 -25.29
CA GLU A 277 -13.19 -11.26 -25.63
C GLU A 277 -11.66 -11.35 -25.37
N ALA A 278 -10.92 -10.32 -25.76
CA ALA A 278 -9.46 -10.26 -25.57
C ALA A 278 -9.06 -10.29 -24.07
N VAL A 279 -9.86 -9.63 -23.22
CA VAL A 279 -9.56 -9.48 -21.78
C VAL A 279 -10.32 -10.47 -20.90
N ALA A 280 -10.74 -11.62 -21.44
CA ALA A 280 -11.53 -12.61 -20.71
C ALA A 280 -10.81 -13.12 -19.45
N GLU A 281 -9.50 -13.38 -19.51
CA GLU A 281 -8.72 -13.84 -18.35
C GLU A 281 -8.65 -12.79 -17.23
N PRO A 282 -8.26 -11.51 -17.47
CA PRO A 282 -8.35 -10.48 -16.46
C PRO A 282 -9.76 -10.31 -15.87
N LEU A 283 -10.82 -10.42 -16.69
CA LEU A 283 -12.20 -10.35 -16.20
C LEU A 283 -12.56 -11.52 -15.28
N GLU A 284 -12.10 -12.74 -15.57
CA GLU A 284 -12.29 -13.88 -14.66
C GLU A 284 -11.60 -13.65 -13.30
N ARG A 285 -10.44 -13.03 -13.29
CA ARG A 285 -9.75 -12.68 -12.04
C ARG A 285 -10.51 -11.59 -11.27
N VAL A 286 -11.06 -10.59 -11.97
CA VAL A 286 -11.94 -9.60 -11.33
C VAL A 286 -13.16 -10.30 -10.71
N GLN A 287 -13.77 -11.28 -11.38
CA GLN A 287 -14.91 -12.01 -10.80
C GLN A 287 -14.53 -12.77 -9.53
N LYS A 288 -13.40 -13.48 -9.54
CA LYS A 288 -12.91 -14.18 -8.34
C LYS A 288 -12.67 -13.23 -7.16
N PHE A 289 -12.07 -12.07 -7.43
CA PHE A 289 -11.86 -11.01 -6.45
C PHE A 289 -13.19 -10.51 -5.85
N LEU A 290 -14.20 -10.25 -6.68
CA LEU A 290 -15.53 -9.81 -6.23
C LEU A 290 -16.27 -10.90 -5.42
N ASP A 291 -16.16 -12.15 -5.86
CA ASP A 291 -16.79 -13.30 -5.17
C ASP A 291 -16.14 -13.51 -3.79
N GLU A 292 -14.84 -13.33 -3.68
CA GLU A 292 -14.12 -13.40 -2.40
C GLU A 292 -14.60 -12.29 -1.44
N MET A 293 -14.69 -11.04 -1.90
CA MET A 293 -15.23 -9.94 -1.09
C MET A 293 -16.64 -10.24 -0.58
N LYS A 294 -17.51 -10.71 -1.48
CA LYS A 294 -18.91 -11.05 -1.16
C LYS A 294 -19.02 -12.17 -0.12
N ALA A 295 -18.09 -13.14 -0.14
CA ALA A 295 -18.08 -14.26 0.78
C ALA A 295 -17.83 -13.84 2.23
N TYR A 296 -17.07 -12.77 2.46
CA TYR A 296 -16.86 -12.24 3.81
C TYR A 296 -18.08 -11.51 4.35
N LYS A 297 -18.64 -10.59 3.57
CA LYS A 297 -19.81 -9.81 4.01
C LYS A 297 -20.50 -9.15 2.83
N ILE A 298 -21.82 -9.25 2.77
CA ILE A 298 -22.64 -8.46 1.84
C ILE A 298 -22.71 -7.04 2.39
N PRO A 299 -22.28 -6.01 1.63
CA PRO A 299 -22.30 -4.63 2.08
C PRO A 299 -23.68 -3.98 1.90
N ASP A 300 -23.91 -2.85 2.58
CA ASP A 300 -25.08 -2.00 2.36
C ASP A 300 -24.85 -1.00 1.20
N ARG A 301 -23.59 -0.79 0.80
CA ARG A 301 -23.16 0.09 -0.31
C ARG A 301 -21.82 -0.36 -0.88
N VAL A 302 -21.64 -0.16 -2.18
CA VAL A 302 -20.35 -0.34 -2.87
C VAL A 302 -19.88 1.01 -3.42
N ILE A 303 -18.64 1.36 -3.13
CA ILE A 303 -17.93 2.51 -3.67
C ILE A 303 -16.92 2.01 -4.71
N LEU A 304 -16.92 2.64 -5.88
CA LEU A 304 -15.97 2.34 -6.96
C LEU A 304 -14.80 3.31 -6.92
N CYS A 305 -13.60 2.78 -7.02
CA CYS A 305 -12.35 3.49 -7.13
C CYS A 305 -11.50 2.90 -8.27
N GLY A 306 -10.46 3.60 -8.69
CA GLY A 306 -9.58 3.20 -9.77
C GLY A 306 -10.14 3.36 -11.18
N GLY A 307 -9.29 3.83 -12.10
CA GLY A 307 -9.71 4.14 -13.47
C GLY A 307 -10.21 2.93 -14.27
N THR A 308 -9.75 1.73 -13.94
CA THR A 308 -10.13 0.50 -14.62
C THR A 308 -11.58 0.08 -14.31
N THR A 309 -12.17 0.53 -13.18
CA THR A 309 -13.61 0.35 -12.89
C THR A 309 -14.53 1.06 -13.87
N ARG A 310 -14.01 1.94 -14.73
CA ARG A 310 -14.76 2.60 -15.82
C ARG A 310 -15.03 1.67 -17.00
N ILE A 311 -14.37 0.52 -17.09
CA ILE A 311 -14.67 -0.48 -18.12
C ILE A 311 -16.09 -0.99 -17.88
N PRO A 312 -17.04 -0.83 -18.85
CA PRO A 312 -18.44 -1.13 -18.64
C PRO A 312 -18.70 -2.57 -18.20
N LYS A 313 -17.91 -3.52 -18.68
CA LYS A 313 -18.03 -4.92 -18.29
C LYS A 313 -17.69 -5.13 -16.80
N ILE A 314 -16.66 -4.46 -16.28
CA ILE A 314 -16.30 -4.53 -14.86
C ILE A 314 -17.39 -3.92 -13.98
N GLU A 315 -17.89 -2.74 -14.34
CA GLU A 315 -18.99 -2.12 -13.59
C GLU A 315 -20.25 -3.00 -13.61
N ALA A 316 -20.56 -3.64 -14.74
CA ALA A 316 -21.68 -4.58 -14.85
C ALA A 316 -21.47 -5.79 -13.92
N MET A 317 -20.28 -6.39 -13.90
CA MET A 317 -19.94 -7.51 -13.01
C MET A 317 -20.07 -7.13 -11.53
N ILE A 318 -19.62 -5.93 -11.13
CA ILE A 318 -19.77 -5.44 -9.76
C ILE A 318 -21.26 -5.32 -9.39
N ARG A 319 -22.09 -4.72 -10.28
CA ARG A 319 -23.52 -4.56 -10.06
C ARG A 319 -24.27 -5.91 -10.03
N GLU A 320 -23.82 -6.88 -10.80
CA GLU A 320 -24.37 -8.24 -10.81
C GLU A 320 -23.98 -9.02 -9.53
N THR A 321 -22.72 -8.92 -9.13
CA THR A 321 -22.22 -9.58 -7.90
C THR A 321 -22.92 -9.05 -6.66
N PHE A 322 -23.12 -7.72 -6.57
CA PHE A 322 -23.77 -7.04 -5.45
C PHE A 322 -25.19 -6.59 -5.82
N GLN A 323 -25.97 -7.48 -6.41
CA GLN A 323 -27.32 -7.18 -6.91
C GLN A 323 -28.22 -6.58 -5.81
N GLY A 324 -28.90 -5.47 -6.13
CA GLY A 324 -29.77 -4.74 -5.21
C GLY A 324 -29.03 -3.80 -4.25
N ILE A 325 -27.71 -3.79 -4.27
CA ILE A 325 -26.89 -2.87 -3.44
C ILE A 325 -26.57 -1.61 -4.25
N PRO A 326 -26.70 -0.40 -3.67
CA PRO A 326 -26.29 0.83 -4.34
C PRO A 326 -24.79 0.81 -4.66
N VAL A 327 -24.44 1.01 -5.94
CA VAL A 327 -23.07 1.07 -6.45
C VAL A 327 -22.81 2.46 -7.00
N GLY A 328 -21.74 3.11 -6.56
CA GLY A 328 -21.33 4.43 -7.03
C GLY A 328 -19.94 4.81 -6.53
N GLY A 329 -19.47 5.99 -6.88
CA GLY A 329 -18.20 6.59 -6.48
C GLY A 329 -17.98 7.82 -7.35
N GLU A 330 -17.79 8.96 -6.70
CA GLU A 330 -17.33 10.19 -7.33
C GLU A 330 -15.81 10.15 -7.38
N ASN A 331 -15.19 10.86 -8.31
CA ASN A 331 -13.74 11.04 -8.39
C ASN A 331 -12.91 9.74 -8.27
N ARG A 332 -13.27 8.69 -9.03
CA ARG A 332 -12.67 7.34 -8.93
C ARG A 332 -11.14 7.29 -9.04
N GLU A 333 -10.51 8.28 -9.66
CA GLU A 333 -9.08 8.29 -9.97
C GLU A 333 -8.24 9.06 -8.93
N LEU A 334 -8.82 10.04 -8.24
CA LEU A 334 -8.11 10.94 -7.33
C LEU A 334 -8.50 10.76 -5.86
N ALA A 335 -9.56 10.01 -5.59
CA ALA A 335 -10.08 9.78 -4.24
C ALA A 335 -9.03 9.20 -3.29
N VAL A 336 -8.11 8.38 -3.79
CA VAL A 336 -7.03 7.76 -2.99
C VAL A 336 -6.10 8.83 -2.43
N ALA A 337 -5.61 9.75 -3.27
CA ALA A 337 -4.72 10.84 -2.83
C ALA A 337 -5.45 11.83 -1.90
N GLU A 338 -6.71 12.18 -2.23
CA GLU A 338 -7.54 13.07 -1.40
C GLU A 338 -7.76 12.46 0.00
N GLY A 339 -8.10 11.16 0.08
CA GLY A 339 -8.27 10.46 1.35
C GLY A 339 -6.98 10.33 2.15
N ALA A 340 -5.87 10.07 1.49
CA ALA A 340 -4.55 10.05 2.12
C ALA A 340 -4.21 11.42 2.74
N ALA A 341 -4.54 12.53 2.07
CA ALA A 341 -4.31 13.88 2.59
C ALA A 341 -5.19 14.19 3.81
N ILE A 342 -6.45 13.75 3.80
CA ILE A 342 -7.33 13.86 4.97
C ILE A 342 -6.75 13.08 6.15
N LEU A 343 -6.31 11.83 5.92
CA LEU A 343 -5.67 11.01 6.95
C LEU A 343 -4.38 11.65 7.45
N ALA A 344 -3.55 12.20 6.55
CA ALA A 344 -2.31 12.88 6.93
C ALA A 344 -2.57 14.08 7.85
N GLN A 345 -3.56 14.91 7.51
CA GLN A 345 -3.95 16.05 8.33
C GLN A 345 -4.51 15.62 9.69
N MET A 346 -5.30 14.54 9.73
CA MET A 346 -5.82 13.98 10.98
C MET A 346 -4.70 13.50 11.88
N TYR A 347 -3.74 12.76 11.34
CA TYR A 347 -2.59 12.26 12.09
C TYR A 347 -1.67 13.39 12.57
N ALA A 348 -1.43 14.41 11.76
CA ALA A 348 -0.66 15.58 12.15
C ALA A 348 -1.32 16.35 13.31
N ASN A 349 -2.65 16.38 13.38
CA ASN A 349 -3.42 17.03 14.45
C ASN A 349 -3.57 16.16 15.72
N GLY A 350 -2.87 15.02 15.81
CA GLY A 350 -2.89 14.16 17.00
C GLY A 350 -4.17 13.32 17.16
N ALA A 351 -4.98 13.17 16.10
CA ALA A 351 -5.97 12.09 16.06
C ALA A 351 -5.21 10.78 16.26
N ASP A 352 -5.79 9.87 17.11
CA ASP A 352 -5.14 8.60 17.43
C ASP A 352 -4.58 7.99 16.15
N GLN A 353 -3.30 8.23 15.95
CA GLN A 353 -2.54 7.44 15.00
C GLN A 353 -2.83 6.01 15.36
N ALA A 354 -2.96 5.18 14.39
CA ALA A 354 -2.49 3.83 14.50
C ALA A 354 -0.99 3.97 14.80
N VAL A 355 -0.66 4.09 16.10
CA VAL A 355 0.59 4.65 16.57
C VAL A 355 1.74 3.79 16.11
N PHE A 356 2.67 4.38 15.36
CA PHE A 356 4.06 3.95 15.36
C PHE A 356 4.67 4.35 16.72
N GLU A 357 4.16 3.81 17.82
CA GLU A 357 4.94 3.82 19.04
C GLU A 357 6.06 2.80 18.86
N LYS A 358 7.28 3.32 18.70
CA LYS A 358 8.44 2.58 19.15
C LYS A 358 8.13 2.17 20.58
N THR A 359 7.88 0.90 20.79
CA THR A 359 7.97 0.33 22.13
C THR A 359 9.45 0.47 22.50
N ASP A 360 9.74 1.50 23.30
CA ASP A 360 11.05 1.64 23.94
C ASP A 360 11.24 0.42 24.86
N MET A 361 11.86 -0.62 24.32
CA MET A 361 12.30 -1.78 25.08
C MET A 361 13.53 -1.50 25.97
N ASP A 362 13.89 -0.21 26.17
CA ASP A 362 15.02 0.19 27.01
C ASP A 362 14.62 0.80 28.38
N ALA A 363 13.34 0.76 28.77
CA ALA A 363 12.86 1.42 29.98
C ALA A 363 12.75 0.49 31.21
N ASP A 364 13.34 -0.72 31.21
CA ASP A 364 13.34 -1.55 32.44
C ASP A 364 14.76 -2.00 32.86
N LYS A 365 15.63 -1.03 33.06
CA LYS A 365 16.84 -1.19 33.90
C LYS A 365 16.99 0.02 34.80
N GLY A 366 16.41 -0.04 35.97
CA GLY A 366 16.86 0.79 37.09
C GLY A 366 15.80 1.63 37.77
N ALA A 367 14.99 1.04 38.60
CA ALA A 367 14.43 1.73 39.77
C ALA A 367 14.46 0.79 40.97
N GLY A 368 15.60 0.76 41.61
CA GLY A 368 15.74 0.28 42.99
C GLY A 368 15.05 1.25 43.95
N ASN A 369 14.26 0.64 44.74
CA ASN A 369 13.60 1.05 45.98
C ASN A 369 14.34 2.12 46.82
N THR A 370 13.71 3.26 47.13
CA THR A 370 13.81 3.92 48.46
C THR A 370 12.49 4.65 48.75
N GLY A 371 11.97 4.33 49.90
CA GLY A 371 10.65 4.76 50.37
C GLY A 371 10.66 6.13 51.07
N ASP A 372 9.52 6.40 51.70
CA ASP A 372 9.11 7.40 52.72
C ASP A 372 8.68 8.78 52.20
N ASP A 373 7.46 9.07 52.37
CA ASP A 373 6.64 9.50 53.48
C ASP A 373 6.21 11.00 53.44
N GLN A 374 4.93 11.23 53.82
CA GLN A 374 4.29 12.43 54.38
C GLN A 374 3.62 13.47 53.47
N THR A 375 2.32 13.38 53.39
CA THR A 375 1.23 14.25 53.94
C THR A 375 1.40 15.78 53.88
N GLU A 376 0.44 16.49 53.37
CA GLU A 376 -0.56 17.35 54.04
C GLU A 376 -1.24 18.34 53.09
N ASP A 377 -2.53 18.31 53.12
CA ASP A 377 -3.58 19.33 53.29
C ASP A 377 -3.38 20.77 52.81
N GLY A 378 -4.49 21.30 52.25
CA GLY A 378 -4.78 22.74 52.23
C GLY A 378 -5.73 23.25 51.14
N GLN A 379 -6.99 23.03 51.32
CA GLN A 379 -8.23 23.84 51.27
C GLN A 379 -8.17 25.27 50.69
N THR A 380 -9.17 25.51 49.80
CA THR A 380 -10.10 26.63 49.62
C THR A 380 -9.55 28.04 49.31
N ASP A 381 -10.05 28.75 48.29
CA ASP A 381 -11.17 29.67 48.49
C ASP A 381 -11.73 30.27 47.18
N LYS A 382 -12.98 30.70 47.28
CA LYS A 382 -13.83 31.32 46.25
C LYS A 382 -13.48 32.80 46.07
N GLY A 383 -13.67 33.32 44.85
CA GLY A 383 -13.76 34.76 44.61
C GLY A 383 -14.42 35.06 43.27
N GLU A 384 -15.66 35.52 43.34
CA GLU A 384 -16.47 36.04 42.24
C GLU A 384 -16.06 37.43 41.77
N ASN A 385 -16.45 37.76 40.53
CA ASN A 385 -16.83 39.06 39.97
C ASN A 385 -15.77 39.90 39.23
N GLY A 386 -16.15 40.21 38.00
CA GLY A 386 -15.72 41.42 37.32
C GLY A 386 -15.87 41.42 35.81
N SER A 387 -17.02 41.87 35.34
CA SER A 387 -17.36 42.22 33.96
C SER A 387 -16.33 43.12 33.28
N GLY A 388 -16.09 42.84 31.98
CA GLY A 388 -15.36 43.72 31.08
C GLY A 388 -15.40 43.20 29.65
N GLU A 389 -16.41 43.64 28.89
CA GLU A 389 -16.47 43.53 27.45
C GLU A 389 -15.27 44.22 26.82
N ASN A 390 -14.57 43.57 25.92
CA ASN A 390 -14.13 44.17 24.65
C ASN A 390 -13.67 43.06 23.69
N GLY A 391 -14.36 43.04 22.57
CA GLY A 391 -14.15 42.08 21.50
C GLY A 391 -12.81 42.25 20.80
N SER A 392 -12.28 41.14 20.46
CA SER A 392 -11.58 40.87 19.20
C SER A 392 -11.79 39.38 18.93
N ASP A 393 -12.85 39.10 18.20
CA ASP A 393 -13.05 37.84 17.52
C ASP A 393 -11.85 37.59 16.61
N GLN A 394 -10.85 36.88 17.09
CA GLN A 394 -10.03 36.03 16.26
C GLN A 394 -10.74 34.69 16.21
N ASP A 395 -11.66 34.61 15.26
CA ASP A 395 -12.27 33.38 14.83
C ASP A 395 -11.17 32.47 14.26
N SER A 396 -10.50 31.73 15.15
CA SER A 396 -9.75 30.56 14.76
C SER A 396 -10.79 29.50 14.38
N THR A 397 -11.25 29.55 13.14
CA THR A 397 -12.01 28.46 12.51
C THR A 397 -11.13 27.22 12.55
N GLN A 398 -11.27 26.48 13.64
CA GLN A 398 -10.71 25.16 13.81
C GLN A 398 -11.35 24.28 12.73
N MET A 399 -10.55 23.69 11.86
CA MET A 399 -11.01 22.74 10.85
C MET A 399 -11.84 21.64 11.54
N ASP A 400 -13.12 21.55 11.21
CA ASP A 400 -14.00 20.47 11.65
C ASP A 400 -13.75 19.18 10.83
N LEU A 401 -12.51 18.70 10.84
CA LEU A 401 -12.23 17.36 10.38
C LEU A 401 -12.90 16.38 11.35
N ILE A 402 -13.83 15.58 10.84
CA ILE A 402 -14.46 14.54 11.64
C ILE A 402 -13.37 13.54 12.05
N PRO A 403 -13.02 13.43 13.33
CA PRO A 403 -11.97 12.51 13.74
C PRO A 403 -12.43 11.06 13.46
N VAL A 404 -11.60 10.32 12.75
CA VAL A 404 -11.85 8.92 12.38
C VAL A 404 -10.86 8.03 13.11
N LYS A 405 -11.33 6.93 13.68
CA LYS A 405 -10.50 5.85 14.21
C LYS A 405 -10.52 4.68 13.24
N LEU A 406 -9.36 4.10 12.95
CA LEU A 406 -9.21 2.96 12.06
C LEU A 406 -8.91 1.70 12.88
N ASN A 407 -9.75 0.67 12.73
CA ASN A 407 -9.50 -0.66 13.25
C ASN A 407 -9.24 -1.58 12.04
N MET A 408 -7.99 -1.98 11.86
CA MET A 408 -7.51 -2.72 10.69
C MET A 408 -7.48 -4.23 10.91
N VAL A 409 -7.22 -4.96 9.83
CA VAL A 409 -7.02 -6.42 9.84
C VAL A 409 -5.74 -6.80 9.09
N CYS A 410 -5.18 -7.97 9.40
CA CYS A 410 -4.03 -8.51 8.68
C CYS A 410 -4.36 -8.75 7.20
N SER A 411 -3.53 -8.26 6.28
CA SER A 411 -3.67 -8.54 4.84
C SER A 411 -3.21 -9.94 4.45
N ARG A 412 -2.41 -10.59 5.30
CA ARG A 412 -1.82 -11.92 5.11
C ARG A 412 -1.98 -12.78 6.35
N SER A 413 -1.89 -14.10 6.16
CA SER A 413 -1.64 -15.04 7.27
C SER A 413 -0.15 -15.17 7.47
N TYR A 414 0.27 -15.25 8.73
CA TYR A 414 1.68 -15.39 9.12
C TYR A 414 1.89 -16.68 9.89
N GLY A 415 2.91 -17.43 9.51
CA GLY A 415 3.14 -18.75 10.07
C GLY A 415 4.61 -19.14 10.14
N ILE A 416 4.84 -20.28 10.77
CA ILE A 416 6.17 -20.84 11.01
C ILE A 416 6.29 -22.16 10.26
N GLY A 417 7.39 -22.33 9.50
CA GLY A 417 7.72 -23.59 8.86
C GLY A 417 8.16 -24.64 9.88
N ALA A 418 7.41 -25.72 10.01
CA ALA A 418 7.64 -26.77 10.98
C ALA A 418 7.29 -28.16 10.45
N PHE A 419 7.84 -29.20 11.08
CA PHE A 419 7.44 -30.57 10.83
C PHE A 419 6.04 -30.82 11.43
N VAL A 420 5.07 -31.08 10.58
CA VAL A 420 3.68 -31.35 11.01
C VAL A 420 3.47 -32.86 11.24
N HIS A 421 4.11 -33.69 10.44
CA HIS A 421 4.22 -35.15 10.61
C HIS A 421 5.68 -35.52 10.37
N ALA A 422 6.12 -36.68 10.84
CA ALA A 422 7.53 -37.08 10.95
C ALA A 422 8.44 -36.70 9.77
N ASP A 423 7.88 -36.50 8.56
CA ASP A 423 8.66 -36.26 7.34
C ASP A 423 8.14 -35.08 6.48
N LYS A 424 7.11 -34.36 6.90
CA LYS A 424 6.53 -33.26 6.10
C LYS A 424 6.66 -31.93 6.80
N ILE A 425 7.34 -30.98 6.14
CA ILE A 425 7.40 -29.58 6.57
C ILE A 425 6.24 -28.83 5.92
N MET A 426 5.46 -28.13 6.73
CA MET A 426 4.40 -27.22 6.32
C MET A 426 4.51 -25.90 7.05
N VAL A 427 3.85 -24.87 6.57
CA VAL A 427 3.67 -23.63 7.30
C VAL A 427 2.50 -23.79 8.28
N CYS A 428 2.77 -23.61 9.57
CA CYS A 428 1.75 -23.54 10.60
C CYS A 428 1.37 -22.09 10.83
N ASN A 429 0.21 -21.65 10.32
CA ASN A 429 -0.27 -20.28 10.52
C ASN A 429 -0.59 -20.03 11.99
N VAL A 430 -0.12 -18.89 12.50
CA VAL A 430 -0.30 -18.41 13.88
C VAL A 430 -1.24 -17.22 13.91
N ILE A 431 -1.06 -16.30 12.97
CA ILE A 431 -1.97 -15.16 12.73
C ILE A 431 -2.63 -15.40 11.37
N PHE A 432 -3.92 -15.13 11.29
CA PHE A 432 -4.70 -15.40 10.09
C PHE A 432 -5.06 -14.13 9.33
N ARG A 433 -5.14 -14.20 8.03
CA ARG A 433 -5.61 -13.11 7.17
C ARG A 433 -7.02 -12.67 7.61
N ASN A 434 -7.25 -11.38 7.64
CA ASN A 434 -8.45 -10.71 8.16
C ASN A 434 -8.64 -10.87 9.68
N GLU A 435 -7.63 -11.26 10.44
CA GLU A 435 -7.60 -11.13 11.89
C GLU A 435 -7.32 -9.67 12.28
N ALA A 436 -8.06 -9.15 13.28
CA ALA A 436 -7.91 -7.77 13.70
C ALA A 436 -6.50 -7.47 14.23
N VAL A 437 -5.96 -6.30 13.91
CA VAL A 437 -4.67 -5.81 14.41
C VAL A 437 -4.88 -4.57 15.31
N PRO A 438 -4.06 -4.35 16.32
CA PRO A 438 -2.91 -5.18 16.70
C PRO A 438 -3.37 -6.53 17.28
N THR A 439 -2.60 -7.58 17.04
CA THR A 439 -2.88 -8.92 17.58
C THR A 439 -1.62 -9.59 18.07
N VAL A 440 -1.78 -10.41 19.11
CA VAL A 440 -0.70 -11.21 19.69
C VAL A 440 -1.16 -12.65 19.79
N ARG A 441 -0.36 -13.56 19.29
CA ARG A 441 -0.59 -15.00 19.39
C ARG A 441 0.64 -15.72 19.91
N GLU A 442 0.44 -16.63 20.84
CA GLU A 442 1.49 -17.55 21.29
C GLU A 442 1.14 -18.97 20.89
N THR A 443 2.10 -19.69 20.36
CA THR A 443 1.92 -21.10 19.97
C THR A 443 2.73 -22.02 20.87
N HIS A 444 2.13 -23.17 21.24
CA HIS A 444 2.73 -24.23 22.04
C HIS A 444 3.04 -25.47 21.21
N SER A 445 3.02 -25.34 19.87
CA SER A 445 3.03 -26.52 18.98
C SER A 445 4.41 -27.00 18.57
N PHE A 446 5.48 -26.32 19.00
CA PHE A 446 6.85 -26.64 18.61
C PHE A 446 7.59 -27.36 19.74
N VAL A 447 8.46 -28.28 19.36
CA VAL A 447 9.33 -29.01 20.32
C VAL A 447 10.73 -29.18 19.73
N THR A 448 11.73 -29.35 20.61
CA THR A 448 13.08 -29.70 20.19
C THR A 448 13.12 -31.01 19.42
N SER A 449 13.80 -31.05 18.28
CA SER A 449 13.86 -32.23 17.40
C SER A 449 14.90 -33.27 17.81
N LYS A 450 15.91 -32.90 18.61
CA LYS A 450 17.01 -33.75 19.11
C LYS A 450 17.48 -33.30 20.48
N ASP A 451 18.21 -34.18 21.18
CA ASP A 451 18.83 -33.84 22.43
C ASP A 451 19.99 -32.85 22.25
N GLY A 452 20.19 -31.96 23.21
CA GLY A 452 21.35 -31.07 23.26
C GLY A 452 21.34 -29.97 22.21
N MET A 453 20.18 -29.52 21.76
CA MET A 453 20.06 -28.35 20.86
C MET A 453 20.53 -27.09 21.58
N SER A 454 21.41 -26.33 20.92
CA SER A 454 21.89 -25.02 21.38
C SER A 454 21.17 -23.86 20.67
N GLU A 455 20.48 -24.15 19.59
CA GLU A 455 19.71 -23.19 18.82
C GLU A 455 18.55 -23.87 18.09
N CYS A 456 17.50 -23.11 17.80
CA CYS A 456 16.35 -23.55 17.01
C CYS A 456 15.97 -22.46 16.03
N ASP A 457 15.93 -22.80 14.75
CA ASP A 457 15.52 -21.90 13.67
C ASP A 457 14.03 -22.03 13.39
N PHE A 458 13.34 -20.90 13.38
CA PHE A 458 11.96 -20.77 13.00
C PHE A 458 11.88 -19.99 11.68
N PRO A 459 11.80 -20.66 10.53
CA PRO A 459 11.58 -19.99 9.26
C PRO A 459 10.16 -19.42 9.23
N ILE A 460 10.05 -18.13 8.93
CA ILE A 460 8.82 -17.38 8.97
C ILE A 460 8.29 -17.23 7.54
N TYR A 461 7.00 -17.45 7.40
CA TYR A 461 6.29 -17.41 6.13
C TYR A 461 5.06 -16.53 6.22
N GLU A 462 4.69 -15.96 5.07
CA GLU A 462 3.38 -15.37 4.86
C GLU A 462 2.64 -16.06 3.72
N SER A 463 1.31 -16.00 3.76
CA SER A 463 0.47 -16.56 2.70
C SER A 463 -0.89 -15.85 2.63
N THR A 464 -1.61 -16.06 1.52
CA THR A 464 -3.02 -15.63 1.39
C THR A 464 -4.00 -16.66 1.93
N ARG A 465 -3.49 -17.84 2.34
CA ARG A 465 -4.30 -18.96 2.83
C ARG A 465 -4.66 -18.77 4.29
N ASN A 466 -5.90 -19.14 4.65
CA ASN A 466 -6.42 -19.07 6.02
C ASN A 466 -6.48 -20.44 6.72
N GLU A 467 -5.99 -21.48 6.08
CA GLU A 467 -5.88 -22.80 6.70
C GLU A 467 -4.75 -22.80 7.75
N ARG A 468 -4.93 -23.60 8.79
CA ARG A 468 -3.93 -23.72 9.86
C ARG A 468 -2.59 -24.27 9.35
N TYR A 469 -2.62 -25.18 8.39
CA TYR A 469 -1.44 -25.78 7.77
C TYR A 469 -1.48 -25.53 6.27
N VAL A 470 -0.41 -24.93 5.76
CA VAL A 470 -0.26 -24.53 4.36
C VAL A 470 0.98 -25.18 3.77
N GLU A 471 0.91 -25.63 2.52
CA GLU A 471 2.07 -26.16 1.81
C GLU A 471 3.13 -25.07 1.62
N LEU A 472 4.41 -25.43 1.71
CA LEU A 472 5.51 -24.46 1.50
C LEU A 472 5.44 -23.77 0.12
N SER A 473 4.91 -24.47 -0.88
CA SER A 473 4.74 -23.92 -2.24
C SER A 473 3.63 -22.87 -2.36
N GLU A 474 2.76 -22.76 -1.34
CA GLU A 474 1.66 -21.78 -1.27
C GLU A 474 1.94 -20.65 -0.28
N ALA A 475 3.17 -20.59 0.23
CA ALA A 475 3.61 -19.58 1.19
C ALA A 475 4.99 -19.02 0.81
N GLU A 476 5.19 -17.75 1.05
CA GLU A 476 6.46 -17.06 0.82
C GLU A 476 7.28 -16.99 2.10
N LYS A 477 8.54 -17.40 2.05
CA LYS A 477 9.45 -17.27 3.19
C LYS A 477 9.93 -15.84 3.31
N ILE A 478 9.48 -15.16 4.35
CA ILE A 478 9.80 -13.76 4.59
C ILE A 478 11.00 -13.56 5.54
N GLY A 479 11.41 -14.60 6.27
CA GLY A 479 12.63 -14.51 7.11
C GLY A 479 12.90 -15.73 7.97
N MET A 480 13.74 -15.51 8.99
CA MET A 480 14.19 -16.52 9.95
C MET A 480 14.33 -15.90 11.33
N CYS A 481 13.76 -16.54 12.32
CA CYS A 481 14.01 -16.24 13.72
C CYS A 481 14.81 -17.40 14.33
N THR A 482 15.95 -17.12 14.97
CA THR A 482 16.78 -18.13 15.61
C THR A 482 16.74 -17.97 17.13
N LEU A 483 16.17 -18.95 17.82
CA LEU A 483 16.17 -19.04 19.27
C LEU A 483 17.47 -19.70 19.75
N LYS A 484 18.29 -18.96 20.49
CA LYS A 484 19.49 -19.52 21.17
C LYS A 484 19.07 -20.11 22.51
N ILE A 485 19.34 -21.39 22.70
CA ILE A 485 18.92 -22.17 23.86
C ILE A 485 20.07 -22.19 24.86
N LYS A 486 19.82 -21.80 26.13
CA LYS A 486 20.77 -21.92 27.21
C LYS A 486 20.64 -23.30 27.85
N GLY A 487 21.59 -24.18 27.62
CA GLY A 487 21.64 -25.52 28.21
C GLY A 487 21.41 -26.64 27.20
N ASN A 488 21.49 -27.87 27.67
CA ASN A 488 21.22 -29.08 26.89
C ASN A 488 19.77 -29.51 27.10
N LEU A 489 18.87 -29.04 26.24
CA LEU A 489 17.48 -29.46 26.31
C LEU A 489 17.28 -30.87 25.73
N PRO A 490 16.51 -31.74 26.38
CA PRO A 490 16.14 -33.01 25.82
C PRO A 490 15.25 -32.84 24.55
N LYS A 491 15.29 -33.87 23.70
CA LYS A 491 14.32 -33.98 22.59
C LYS A 491 12.90 -33.97 23.14
N GLY A 492 12.01 -33.21 22.46
CA GLY A 492 10.59 -33.08 22.84
C GLY A 492 10.32 -31.97 23.84
N THR A 493 11.32 -31.17 24.24
CA THR A 493 11.08 -30.00 25.11
C THR A 493 10.23 -28.98 24.37
N PRO A 494 9.09 -28.50 24.97
CA PRO A 494 8.24 -27.50 24.37
C PRO A 494 8.96 -26.17 24.10
N LEU A 495 8.74 -25.62 22.91
CA LEU A 495 9.19 -24.31 22.49
C LEU A 495 7.97 -23.44 22.17
N PHE A 496 7.95 -22.24 22.70
CA PHE A 496 6.88 -21.28 22.51
C PHE A 496 7.35 -20.20 21.56
N VAL A 497 6.51 -19.85 20.61
CA VAL A 497 6.75 -18.71 19.72
C VAL A 497 5.57 -17.77 19.86
N ARG A 498 5.85 -16.56 20.26
CA ARG A 498 4.92 -15.45 20.31
C ARG A 498 5.10 -14.62 19.05
N VAL A 499 4.01 -14.35 18.38
CA VAL A 499 3.95 -13.53 17.17
C VAL A 499 3.03 -12.35 17.46
N GLU A 500 3.52 -11.16 17.23
CA GLU A 500 2.78 -9.91 17.34
C GLU A 500 2.70 -9.28 15.97
N ALA A 501 1.51 -8.88 15.53
CA ALA A 501 1.31 -8.08 14.33
C ALA A 501 0.81 -6.69 14.75
N GLY A 502 1.58 -5.67 14.43
CA GLY A 502 1.22 -4.28 14.59
C GLY A 502 0.26 -3.81 13.50
N ILE A 503 -0.36 -2.66 13.72
CA ILE A 503 -1.22 -2.00 12.74
C ILE A 503 -0.43 -1.44 11.54
N ASP A 504 0.87 -1.23 11.71
CA ASP A 504 1.84 -0.86 10.68
C ASP A 504 2.23 -2.02 9.76
N GLY A 505 1.75 -3.24 10.08
CA GLY A 505 2.14 -4.47 9.39
C GLY A 505 3.51 -5.00 9.82
N VAL A 506 4.13 -4.40 10.85
CA VAL A 506 5.38 -4.91 11.42
C VAL A 506 5.08 -6.14 12.29
N LEU A 507 5.91 -7.17 12.10
CA LEU A 507 5.81 -8.42 12.84
C LEU A 507 6.95 -8.54 13.83
N HIS A 508 6.60 -8.84 15.08
CA HIS A 508 7.57 -9.16 16.11
C HIS A 508 7.45 -10.63 16.50
N PHE A 509 8.60 -11.30 16.58
CA PHE A 509 8.67 -12.70 16.96
C PHE A 509 9.52 -12.85 18.22
N THR A 510 8.96 -13.51 19.23
CA THR A 510 9.68 -13.84 20.47
C THR A 510 9.60 -15.35 20.68
N GLY A 511 10.75 -15.99 20.82
CA GLY A 511 10.85 -17.42 21.14
C GLY A 511 11.26 -17.63 22.59
N ARG A 512 10.65 -18.59 23.30
CA ARG A 512 11.05 -19.02 24.62
C ARG A 512 10.93 -20.53 24.80
N GLU A 513 11.69 -21.08 25.74
CA GLU A 513 11.52 -22.44 26.21
C GLU A 513 10.56 -22.52 27.42
N GLU A 514 10.09 -23.73 27.77
CA GLU A 514 9.14 -23.94 28.84
C GLU A 514 9.59 -23.43 30.22
N SER A 515 10.89 -23.49 30.52
CA SER A 515 11.44 -23.02 31.80
C SER A 515 11.46 -21.49 31.94
N GLY A 516 11.22 -20.74 30.86
CA GLY A 516 11.24 -19.28 30.85
C GLY A 516 12.64 -18.66 31.00
N ASN A 517 13.70 -19.47 31.08
CA ASN A 517 15.06 -18.99 31.33
C ASN A 517 15.77 -18.42 30.09
N THR A 518 15.16 -18.53 28.93
CA THR A 518 15.75 -18.02 27.69
C THR A 518 14.63 -17.42 26.85
N GLU A 519 14.51 -16.12 26.89
CA GLU A 519 13.70 -15.32 25.98
C GLU A 519 14.63 -14.62 25.00
N ILE A 520 14.38 -14.77 23.71
CA ILE A 520 15.11 -14.05 22.69
C ILE A 520 14.09 -13.41 21.78
N THR A 521 14.05 -12.09 21.82
CA THR A 521 13.37 -11.28 20.84
C THR A 521 14.22 -11.27 19.58
N ALA A 522 13.71 -11.78 18.49
CA ALA A 522 14.33 -11.60 17.19
C ALA A 522 13.53 -10.55 16.44
N GLU A 523 14.15 -9.42 16.20
CA GLU A 523 13.62 -8.50 15.19
C GLU A 523 13.59 -9.22 13.85
N PHE A 524 12.45 -9.21 13.23
CA PHE A 524 12.27 -9.71 11.90
C PHE A 524 12.86 -8.69 10.91
N LYS A 525 14.02 -9.00 10.34
CA LYS A 525 14.56 -8.27 9.19
C LYS A 525 14.21 -9.04 7.93
N THR A 526 13.36 -8.49 7.10
CA THR A 526 13.14 -9.02 5.75
C THR A 526 14.46 -8.96 4.97
N LYS A 527 14.78 -10.01 4.22
CA LYS A 527 16.01 -10.07 3.41
C LYS A 527 16.08 -9.01 2.30
N THR A 528 14.98 -8.32 2.06
CA THR A 528 14.81 -7.37 0.96
C THR A 528 15.01 -5.93 1.35
N LEU A 529 15.06 -5.62 2.68
CA LEU A 529 15.33 -4.27 3.16
C LEU A 529 16.82 -3.93 3.02
N LEU A 530 17.08 -2.68 2.70
CA LEU A 530 18.42 -2.12 2.65
C LEU A 530 18.98 -2.00 4.08
N THR A 531 20.26 -2.29 4.26
CA THR A 531 20.98 -1.94 5.49
C THR A 531 21.12 -0.40 5.56
N GLU A 532 21.46 0.14 6.73
CA GLU A 532 21.70 1.58 6.87
C GLU A 532 22.77 2.10 5.89
N GLU A 533 23.84 1.34 5.66
CA GLU A 533 24.90 1.69 4.71
C GLU A 533 24.41 1.64 3.26
N GLU A 534 23.60 0.62 2.91
CA GLU A 534 22.97 0.51 1.59
C GLU A 534 21.94 1.65 1.38
N LEU A 535 21.21 2.04 2.42
CA LEU A 535 20.24 3.13 2.38
C LEU A 535 20.92 4.48 2.14
N GLU A 536 22.01 4.78 2.82
CA GLU A 536 22.79 6.00 2.59
C GLU A 536 23.38 6.03 1.18
N THR A 537 23.88 4.89 0.70
CA THR A 537 24.39 4.77 -0.68
C THR A 537 23.29 5.00 -1.69
N ALA A 538 22.12 4.39 -1.50
CA ALA A 538 20.95 4.56 -2.37
C ALA A 538 20.44 6.01 -2.36
N LYS A 539 20.47 6.67 -1.18
CA LYS A 539 20.09 8.08 -1.07
C LYS A 539 21.00 8.97 -1.92
N GLN A 540 22.31 8.74 -1.85
CA GLN A 540 23.26 9.48 -2.69
C GLN A 540 22.98 9.26 -4.19
N VAL A 541 22.65 8.01 -4.60
CA VAL A 541 22.27 7.70 -5.99
C VAL A 541 21.02 8.48 -6.39
N VAL A 542 19.98 8.50 -5.55
CA VAL A 542 18.75 9.25 -5.81
C VAL A 542 19.04 10.76 -5.92
N ASP A 543 19.86 11.31 -5.04
CA ASP A 543 20.24 12.73 -5.06
C ASP A 543 20.99 13.09 -6.35
N ASP A 544 21.99 12.29 -6.74
CA ASP A 544 22.78 12.49 -7.95
C ASP A 544 21.95 12.36 -9.23
N VAL A 545 20.97 11.45 -9.24
CA VAL A 545 20.04 11.25 -10.36
C VAL A 545 19.01 12.38 -10.41
N TYR A 546 18.45 12.75 -9.26
CA TYR A 546 17.44 13.81 -9.20
C TYR A 546 18.01 15.19 -9.55
N ALA A 547 19.28 15.46 -9.25
CA ALA A 547 19.97 16.68 -9.68
C ALA A 547 20.04 16.84 -11.21
N LYS A 548 19.77 15.77 -11.99
CA LYS A 548 19.73 15.75 -13.46
C LYS A 548 18.29 15.77 -14.00
N VAL A 549 17.27 15.88 -13.13
CA VAL A 549 15.86 15.93 -13.55
C VAL A 549 15.59 17.29 -14.20
N VAL A 550 14.98 17.27 -15.40
CA VAL A 550 14.67 18.43 -16.24
C VAL A 550 13.16 18.71 -16.25
#